data_b63f0dbd8c4f9d4d7df0f7c43a4d784f
#
_entry.id   b63f0dbd8c4f9d4d7df0f7c43a4d784f
#
_cell.length_a   1.000
_cell.length_b   1.000
_cell.length_c   1.000
_cell.angle_alpha   90.00
_cell.angle_beta   90.00
_cell.angle_gamma   90.00
#
_symmetry.space_group_name_H-M   'P 1'
#
loop_
_entity.id
_entity.type
_entity.pdbx_description
1 polymer ?
#
loop_
_entity_poly.entity_id
_entity_poly.type
_entity_poly.pdbx_seq_one_letter_code
_entity_poly.pdbx_strand_id
1 'polypeptide(L)'
;MNKIINLFISFQFLLIFHSCRKNPDPPLLTTKDVTEISYTTANSGGDVTDDGGSSIVTRGMCWSTEQEPTVQDSIITEAGELGAFTCTLTGLVPNTTYYVRAFATNVDRVGYGNEVSFTTIQNSVPVVTTAAVNSIGSASANSGGSIPSDGGLSVISRGVCWGTGQEPTVNGNKTEDGEGSGTFSSSITGLTQGTTYFVRAYATNSLGTSYGTAVSFTTLAPPVVTTASVSGLKQTSAVSGGEVVSSGGASVTDRGVCWSTSSNPTIDSGTKMSDGTGTGAFTSSMTGLTLNTTYYVRAYATNSIGTAYGSQVTFNTLKENQVADVDNNIYNTVNIGTQVWFKENLKSTRYSNGDQISNVTSSSLWQSTTSGAWRYYNDDSQYNDDYGKLYNWQAVTDSRKVCPDGWHIPSDAEWKTLEGNLGMDPFELIVTDFRGSNANVGGKLKKVDTSLWTSPNAGATDETGFSGVPGGYYNLDGTFTGIKSDGVWWSSTPAIPNTNLAYYRKLNYSNRGIYRSMPYGQMAGGGFSVRCLKD
;
A
#
# COMPACT_ATOMS: atom_id res chain seq x y z
N MET A 1 92.52 -68.94 99.92
CA MET A 1 92.54 -70.18 99.19
C MET A 1 91.71 -70.01 97.92
N ASN A 2 92.38 -70.14 96.87
CA ASN A 2 91.94 -70.69 95.56
C ASN A 2 90.62 -70.10 94.92
N LYS A 3 90.51 -69.69 93.71
CA LYS A 3 91.10 -70.19 92.44
C LYS A 3 90.85 -69.18 91.38
N ILE A 4 91.76 -69.05 90.41
CA ILE A 4 91.79 -68.36 89.18
C ILE A 4 90.78 -68.91 88.20
N ILE A 5 90.08 -68.08 87.38
CA ILE A 5 89.58 -68.46 86.09
C ILE A 5 89.59 -67.24 85.17
N ASN A 6 90.32 -67.26 84.07
CA ASN A 6 90.40 -66.33 82.93
C ASN A 6 89.11 -66.33 82.08
N LEU A 7 88.65 -65.17 81.68
CA LEU A 7 87.64 -65.07 80.66
C LEU A 7 88.07 -64.03 79.57
N PHE A 8 88.27 -64.46 78.37
CA PHE A 8 88.54 -63.64 77.15
C PHE A 8 87.32 -62.89 76.78
N ILE A 9 87.41 -61.54 76.69
CA ILE A 9 86.36 -60.65 76.08
C ILE A 9 86.81 -60.29 74.73
N SER A 10 86.10 -60.81 73.68
CA SER A 10 86.19 -60.41 72.28
C SER A 10 85.47 -59.05 72.03
N PHE A 11 86.21 -58.02 71.63
CA PHE A 11 85.66 -56.69 71.25
C PHE A 11 85.22 -56.78 69.74
N GLN A 12 83.90 -56.88 69.52
CA GLN A 12 83.35 -56.70 68.18
C GLN A 12 83.11 -55.23 67.93
N PHE A 13 83.82 -54.63 66.98
CA PHE A 13 83.56 -53.26 66.46
C PHE A 13 82.34 -53.29 65.55
N LEU A 14 81.22 -52.74 66.04
CA LEU A 14 80.01 -52.50 65.22
C LEU A 14 80.20 -51.21 64.44
N LEU A 15 80.50 -51.28 63.15
CA LEU A 15 80.50 -50.21 62.16
C LEU A 15 79.02 -49.83 61.94
N ILE A 16 78.57 -48.73 62.53
CA ILE A 16 77.30 -48.08 62.22
C ILE A 16 77.51 -47.21 61.00
N PHE A 17 77.08 -47.71 59.82
CA PHE A 17 76.94 -46.90 58.60
C PHE A 17 75.79 -45.97 58.82
N HIS A 18 76.05 -44.66 59.09
CA HIS A 18 75.12 -43.56 58.95
C HIS A 18 74.98 -43.35 57.47
N SER A 19 73.92 -43.90 56.87
CA SER A 19 73.41 -43.48 55.56
C SER A 19 72.92 -42.04 55.69
N CYS A 20 73.67 -41.07 55.16
CA CYS A 20 73.23 -39.70 54.96
C CYS A 20 72.15 -39.74 53.90
N ARG A 21 70.86 -39.92 54.29
CA ARG A 21 69.74 -39.71 53.38
C ARG A 21 69.74 -38.22 53.03
N LYS A 22 70.09 -37.86 51.80
CA LYS A 22 69.83 -36.54 51.29
C LYS A 22 68.32 -36.31 51.33
N ASN A 23 67.87 -35.30 52.05
CA ASN A 23 66.44 -34.95 52.01
C ASN A 23 66.05 -34.66 50.58
N PRO A 24 64.88 -35.15 50.08
CA PRO A 24 64.43 -34.88 48.75
C PRO A 24 64.42 -33.38 48.43
N ASP A 25 64.81 -33.03 47.23
CA ASP A 25 64.65 -31.64 46.72
C ASP A 25 63.14 -31.39 46.46
N PRO A 26 62.71 -30.10 46.41
CA PRO A 26 61.32 -29.80 46.02
C PRO A 26 61.05 -30.28 44.62
N PRO A 27 59.81 -30.78 44.32
CA PRO A 27 59.42 -31.08 42.93
C PRO A 27 59.61 -29.92 42.00
N LEU A 28 60.02 -30.16 40.76
CA LEU A 28 60.13 -29.17 39.69
C LEU A 28 58.89 -29.24 38.83
N LEU A 29 58.28 -28.07 38.59
CA LEU A 29 57.06 -28.00 37.79
C LEU A 29 56.87 -26.59 37.16
N THR A 30 56.00 -26.51 36.19
CA THR A 30 55.59 -25.24 35.55
C THR A 30 54.08 -25.08 35.71
N THR A 31 53.66 -23.82 35.82
CA THR A 31 52.23 -23.44 35.79
C THR A 31 51.81 -23.17 34.32
N LYS A 32 50.71 -23.74 33.92
CA LYS A 32 50.11 -23.47 32.61
C LYS A 32 49.31 -22.15 32.62
N ASP A 33 49.14 -21.56 31.41
CA ASP A 33 48.29 -20.42 31.20
C ASP A 33 46.86 -20.69 31.72
N VAL A 34 46.22 -19.60 32.19
CA VAL A 34 44.83 -19.66 32.64
C VAL A 34 43.91 -19.52 31.43
N THR A 35 42.92 -20.39 31.32
CA THR A 35 41.95 -20.46 30.21
C THR A 35 40.52 -20.53 30.78
N GLU A 36 39.51 -20.37 29.93
CA GLU A 36 38.07 -20.45 30.28
C GLU A 36 37.71 -19.59 31.47
N ILE A 37 38.26 -18.36 31.54
CA ILE A 37 37.99 -17.41 32.59
C ILE A 37 36.51 -17.00 32.53
N SER A 38 35.81 -17.18 33.66
CA SER A 38 34.42 -16.77 33.83
C SER A 38 34.29 -15.74 34.97
N TYR A 39 33.08 -15.52 35.44
CA TYR A 39 32.79 -14.64 36.57
C TYR A 39 33.33 -15.24 37.90
N THR A 40 33.26 -16.55 38.08
CA THR A 40 33.53 -17.25 39.35
C THR A 40 34.42 -18.47 39.22
N THR A 41 34.88 -18.78 38.00
CA THR A 41 35.71 -19.95 37.70
C THR A 41 36.79 -19.63 36.67
N ALA A 42 37.85 -20.42 36.65
CA ALA A 42 38.84 -20.40 35.58
C ALA A 42 39.54 -21.77 35.52
N ASN A 43 40.07 -22.15 34.37
CA ASN A 43 40.86 -23.38 34.22
C ASN A 43 42.35 -23.04 34.15
N SER A 44 43.16 -23.81 34.86
CA SER A 44 44.60 -23.77 34.74
C SER A 44 45.16 -25.16 35.08
N GLY A 45 46.45 -25.28 35.25
CA GLY A 45 47.12 -26.54 35.57
C GLY A 45 48.63 -26.39 35.67
N GLY A 46 49.31 -27.54 35.69
CA GLY A 46 50.77 -27.56 35.70
C GLY A 46 51.32 -28.74 34.97
N ASP A 47 52.66 -28.81 34.94
CA ASP A 47 53.41 -29.97 34.45
C ASP A 47 54.55 -30.26 35.45
N VAL A 48 54.45 -31.38 36.16
CA VAL A 48 55.44 -31.84 37.11
C VAL A 48 56.51 -32.59 36.39
N THR A 49 57.69 -32.02 36.23
CA THR A 49 58.78 -32.56 35.40
C THR A 49 59.82 -33.36 36.18
N ASP A 50 59.91 -33.15 37.52
CA ASP A 50 60.84 -33.89 38.41
C ASP A 50 60.21 -34.04 39.79
N ASP A 51 60.34 -35.20 40.44
CA ASP A 51 59.82 -35.49 41.77
C ASP A 51 60.72 -35.07 42.93
N GLY A 52 61.91 -34.56 42.63
CA GLY A 52 62.91 -34.17 43.59
C GLY A 52 63.60 -35.37 44.31
N GLY A 53 63.48 -36.57 43.75
CA GLY A 53 64.05 -37.81 44.30
C GLY A 53 63.14 -38.51 45.31
N SER A 54 61.84 -38.14 45.37
CA SER A 54 60.83 -38.80 46.20
C SER A 54 59.46 -38.66 45.55
N SER A 55 58.69 -39.74 45.47
CA SER A 55 57.39 -39.77 44.81
C SER A 55 56.47 -38.61 45.21
N ILE A 56 55.78 -38.05 44.23
CA ILE A 56 54.79 -36.99 44.43
C ILE A 56 53.64 -37.56 45.25
N VAL A 57 53.31 -36.86 46.35
CA VAL A 57 52.18 -37.20 47.27
C VAL A 57 50.89 -36.53 46.79
N THR A 58 50.96 -35.24 46.48
CA THR A 58 49.83 -34.49 45.95
C THR A 58 50.34 -33.46 44.93
N ARG A 59 49.50 -33.09 43.99
CA ARG A 59 49.74 -31.94 43.09
C ARG A 59 48.44 -31.15 42.95
N GLY A 60 48.50 -29.91 42.51
CA GLY A 60 47.33 -29.09 42.33
C GLY A 60 47.67 -27.64 42.00
N MET A 61 46.69 -26.81 42.24
CA MET A 61 46.80 -25.36 42.06
C MET A 61 46.56 -24.64 43.39
N CYS A 62 47.32 -23.56 43.63
CA CYS A 62 47.05 -22.60 44.67
C CYS A 62 46.83 -21.20 44.07
N TRP A 63 45.91 -20.45 44.64
CA TRP A 63 45.60 -19.09 44.15
C TRP A 63 45.26 -18.13 45.29
N SER A 64 45.54 -16.85 45.07
CA SER A 64 45.25 -15.76 45.98
C SER A 64 45.05 -14.46 45.20
N THR A 65 44.52 -13.43 45.85
CA THR A 65 44.53 -12.05 45.37
C THR A 65 45.87 -11.37 45.59
N GLU A 66 46.74 -11.94 46.41
CA GLU A 66 48.10 -11.50 46.64
C GLU A 66 49.09 -12.31 45.78
N GLN A 67 50.22 -11.74 45.43
CA GLN A 67 51.28 -12.38 44.68
C GLN A 67 51.92 -13.54 45.46
N GLU A 68 52.54 -14.47 44.72
CA GLU A 68 53.22 -15.65 45.28
C GLU A 68 52.34 -16.58 46.14
N PRO A 69 51.13 -17.01 45.62
CA PRO A 69 50.27 -17.90 46.38
C PRO A 69 50.95 -19.20 46.77
N THR A 70 50.61 -19.69 47.94
CA THR A 70 51.16 -20.91 48.53
C THR A 70 50.08 -21.94 48.85
N VAL A 71 50.44 -23.12 49.28
CA VAL A 71 49.48 -24.14 49.76
C VAL A 71 48.74 -23.76 51.05
N GLN A 72 49.01 -22.59 51.60
CA GLN A 72 48.25 -22.01 52.74
C GLN A 72 47.09 -21.14 52.29
N ASP A 73 47.04 -20.77 50.98
CA ASP A 73 45.98 -20.00 50.37
C ASP A 73 44.85 -20.92 49.85
N SER A 74 44.03 -20.44 48.93
CA SER A 74 43.04 -21.30 48.25
C SER A 74 43.71 -22.35 47.41
N ILE A 75 43.32 -23.62 47.54
CA ILE A 75 43.92 -24.73 46.82
C ILE A 75 42.87 -25.68 46.23
N ILE A 76 43.27 -26.34 45.18
CA ILE A 76 42.65 -27.57 44.67
C ILE A 76 43.71 -28.61 44.47
N THR A 77 43.45 -29.85 44.89
CA THR A 77 44.42 -30.94 44.88
C THR A 77 43.89 -32.15 44.11
N GLU A 78 44.83 -32.92 43.55
CA GLU A 78 44.59 -34.25 43.00
C GLU A 78 45.73 -35.21 43.38
N ALA A 79 45.58 -36.49 43.07
CA ALA A 79 46.59 -37.49 43.39
C ALA A 79 47.93 -37.15 42.72
N GLY A 80 49.04 -37.41 43.43
CA GLY A 80 50.37 -37.05 42.96
C GLY A 80 50.93 -37.96 41.92
N GLU A 81 51.27 -37.40 40.75
CA GLU A 81 51.94 -38.05 39.63
C GLU A 81 52.85 -37.07 38.91
N LEU A 82 53.85 -37.57 38.18
CA LEU A 82 54.59 -36.78 37.21
C LEU A 82 53.73 -36.47 35.99
N GLY A 83 54.08 -35.42 35.26
CA GLY A 83 53.42 -34.98 34.01
C GLY A 83 52.37 -33.92 34.18
N ALA A 84 51.69 -33.64 33.07
CA ALA A 84 50.72 -32.57 32.99
C ALA A 84 49.41 -32.87 33.69
N PHE A 85 48.80 -31.81 34.25
CA PHE A 85 47.46 -31.87 34.86
C PHE A 85 46.68 -30.57 34.60
N THR A 86 45.36 -30.59 34.84
CA THR A 86 44.48 -29.45 34.73
C THR A 86 43.49 -29.43 35.86
N CYS A 87 43.20 -28.23 36.41
CA CYS A 87 42.25 -28.00 37.48
C CYS A 87 41.31 -26.84 37.12
N THR A 88 40.08 -26.93 37.62
CA THR A 88 39.14 -25.82 37.57
C THR A 88 39.15 -25.08 38.90
N LEU A 89 39.59 -23.84 38.88
CA LEU A 89 39.53 -22.93 40.03
C LEU A 89 38.06 -22.48 40.20
N THR A 90 37.54 -22.55 41.41
CA THR A 90 36.14 -22.20 41.72
C THR A 90 36.05 -21.27 42.91
N GLY A 91 34.86 -20.61 43.10
CA GLY A 91 34.66 -19.70 44.23
C GLY A 91 35.38 -18.36 44.06
N LEU A 92 35.73 -18.00 42.80
CA LEU A 92 36.35 -16.73 42.49
C LEU A 92 35.34 -15.60 42.61
N VAL A 93 35.80 -14.36 42.91
CA VAL A 93 34.97 -13.15 42.93
C VAL A 93 35.06 -12.46 41.56
N PRO A 94 33.95 -12.01 41.00
CA PRO A 94 33.97 -11.26 39.73
C PRO A 94 34.82 -10.01 39.77
N ASN A 95 35.37 -9.61 38.60
CA ASN A 95 36.21 -8.41 38.44
C ASN A 95 37.39 -8.35 39.42
N THR A 96 37.99 -9.51 39.73
CA THR A 96 39.08 -9.61 40.69
C THR A 96 40.28 -10.24 40.03
N THR A 97 41.44 -9.64 40.23
CA THR A 97 42.72 -10.20 39.76
C THR A 97 43.20 -11.25 40.78
N TYR A 98 43.53 -12.43 40.27
CA TYR A 98 44.09 -13.54 41.00
C TYR A 98 45.50 -13.87 40.44
N TYR A 99 46.37 -14.31 41.36
CA TYR A 99 47.63 -14.94 41.05
C TYR A 99 47.50 -16.43 41.31
N VAL A 100 48.05 -17.28 40.46
CA VAL A 100 47.90 -18.73 40.53
C VAL A 100 49.22 -19.41 40.25
N ARG A 101 49.51 -20.46 40.98
CA ARG A 101 50.68 -21.32 40.81
C ARG A 101 50.29 -22.78 40.89
N ALA A 102 50.84 -23.57 40.01
CA ALA A 102 50.84 -25.03 40.20
C ALA A 102 51.72 -25.38 41.39
N PHE A 103 51.38 -26.38 42.16
CA PHE A 103 52.24 -26.94 43.23
C PHE A 103 52.24 -28.46 43.16
N ALA A 104 53.35 -29.04 43.65
CA ALA A 104 53.45 -30.46 43.94
C ALA A 104 54.17 -30.70 45.27
N THR A 105 53.78 -31.73 46.01
CA THR A 105 54.43 -32.09 47.26
C THR A 105 55.02 -33.48 47.17
N ASN A 106 56.23 -33.65 47.64
CA ASN A 106 56.77 -34.94 47.96
C ASN A 106 56.75 -35.15 49.51
N VAL A 107 57.39 -36.17 50.05
CA VAL A 107 57.31 -36.52 51.47
C VAL A 107 57.81 -35.38 52.41
N ASP A 108 58.71 -34.51 51.95
CA ASP A 108 59.37 -33.54 52.81
C ASP A 108 59.14 -32.10 52.36
N ARG A 109 58.83 -31.83 51.09
CA ARG A 109 58.87 -30.46 50.50
C ARG A 109 57.73 -30.20 49.53
N VAL A 110 57.44 -28.90 49.36
CA VAL A 110 56.53 -28.34 48.33
C VAL A 110 57.36 -27.63 47.25
N GLY A 111 57.12 -27.96 45.99
CA GLY A 111 57.59 -27.23 44.84
C GLY A 111 56.45 -26.40 44.23
N TYR A 112 56.78 -25.25 43.66
CA TYR A 112 55.83 -24.34 42.99
C TYR A 112 56.32 -24.05 41.59
N GLY A 113 55.36 -23.97 40.66
CA GLY A 113 55.59 -23.47 39.33
C GLY A 113 55.69 -21.94 39.27
N ASN A 114 55.98 -21.40 38.10
CA ASN A 114 55.92 -19.93 37.87
C ASN A 114 54.52 -19.38 38.21
N GLU A 115 54.51 -18.13 38.65
CA GLU A 115 53.23 -17.41 38.88
C GLU A 115 52.63 -16.97 37.54
N VAL A 116 51.31 -17.09 37.44
CA VAL A 116 50.46 -16.57 36.34
C VAL A 116 49.36 -15.75 36.95
N SER A 117 49.02 -14.59 36.38
CA SER A 117 47.92 -13.75 36.84
C SER A 117 46.79 -13.70 35.82
N PHE A 118 45.56 -13.60 36.27
CA PHE A 118 44.38 -13.39 35.46
C PHE A 118 43.31 -12.57 36.23
N THR A 119 42.38 -11.97 35.49
CA THR A 119 41.26 -11.24 36.09
C THR A 119 39.96 -11.90 35.67
N THR A 120 39.07 -12.19 36.61
CA THR A 120 37.73 -12.72 36.37
C THR A 120 36.86 -11.69 35.65
N ILE A 121 35.86 -12.16 34.90
CA ILE A 121 34.94 -11.30 34.15
C ILE A 121 34.11 -10.45 35.14
N GLN A 122 33.90 -9.16 34.78
CA GLN A 122 33.05 -8.24 35.52
C GLN A 122 31.57 -8.57 35.30
N ASN A 123 30.76 -8.58 36.37
CA ASN A 123 29.31 -8.68 36.25
C ASN A 123 28.72 -7.52 35.44
N SER A 124 27.71 -7.80 34.65
CA SER A 124 27.02 -6.82 33.79
C SER A 124 25.51 -7.06 33.77
N VAL A 125 24.77 -6.14 33.20
CA VAL A 125 23.37 -6.40 32.83
C VAL A 125 23.28 -7.52 31.77
N PRO A 126 22.15 -8.24 31.66
CA PRO A 126 22.00 -9.32 30.68
C PRO A 126 22.22 -8.86 29.25
N VAL A 127 22.66 -9.76 28.38
CA VAL A 127 22.65 -9.55 26.93
C VAL A 127 21.33 -10.10 26.38
N VAL A 128 20.57 -9.27 25.63
CA VAL A 128 19.23 -9.61 25.14
C VAL A 128 19.12 -9.40 23.65
N THR A 129 18.46 -10.31 22.95
CA THR A 129 18.08 -10.18 21.55
C THR A 129 16.56 -10.32 21.41
N THR A 130 15.93 -9.46 20.61
CA THR A 130 14.50 -9.52 20.32
C THR A 130 14.25 -10.50 19.17
N ALA A 131 13.29 -11.40 19.34
CA ALA A 131 12.85 -12.29 18.27
C ALA A 131 11.94 -11.57 17.26
N ALA A 132 11.89 -12.09 16.03
CA ALA A 132 10.95 -11.61 15.02
C ALA A 132 9.50 -11.76 15.50
N VAL A 133 8.65 -10.80 15.09
CA VAL A 133 7.21 -10.86 15.37
C VAL A 133 6.54 -11.79 14.36
N ASN A 134 5.63 -12.63 14.85
CA ASN A 134 4.85 -13.56 14.04
C ASN A 134 3.39 -13.65 14.52
N SER A 135 2.55 -14.41 13.83
CA SER A 135 1.12 -14.57 14.17
C SER A 135 0.40 -13.23 14.38
N ILE A 136 0.72 -12.25 13.52
CA ILE A 136 0.12 -10.90 13.62
C ILE A 136 -1.36 -10.99 13.29
N GLY A 137 -2.19 -10.56 14.24
CA GLY A 137 -3.64 -10.41 14.13
C GLY A 137 -4.08 -8.95 14.11
N SER A 138 -5.37 -8.70 14.30
CA SER A 138 -5.91 -7.33 14.43
C SER A 138 -5.70 -6.72 15.82
N ALA A 139 -5.58 -7.56 16.85
CA ALA A 139 -5.45 -7.13 18.24
C ALA A 139 -4.37 -7.90 19.01
N SER A 140 -3.58 -8.74 18.35
CA SER A 140 -2.55 -9.56 18.99
C SER A 140 -1.39 -9.85 18.02
N ALA A 141 -0.25 -10.25 18.60
CA ALA A 141 0.91 -10.76 17.90
C ALA A 141 1.74 -11.63 18.84
N ASN A 142 2.64 -12.46 18.31
CA ASN A 142 3.62 -13.19 19.09
C ASN A 142 5.02 -12.67 18.79
N SER A 143 5.86 -12.62 19.84
CA SER A 143 7.27 -12.30 19.77
C SER A 143 8.03 -13.08 20.85
N GLY A 144 9.12 -12.57 21.35
CA GLY A 144 9.95 -13.15 22.40
C GLY A 144 11.38 -12.66 22.31
N GLY A 145 12.30 -13.45 22.82
CA GLY A 145 13.71 -13.10 22.79
C GLY A 145 14.62 -14.24 23.17
N SER A 146 15.92 -13.94 23.17
CA SER A 146 16.96 -14.80 23.70
C SER A 146 17.88 -13.99 24.63
N ILE A 147 18.29 -14.62 25.69
CA ILE A 147 19.24 -14.09 26.67
C ILE A 147 20.47 -15.00 26.65
N PRO A 148 21.44 -14.74 25.74
CA PRO A 148 22.65 -15.55 25.62
C PRO A 148 23.60 -15.43 26.81
N SER A 149 23.50 -14.35 27.60
CA SER A 149 24.27 -14.15 28.83
C SER A 149 23.43 -13.41 29.88
N ASP A 150 23.45 -13.91 31.09
CA ASP A 150 22.84 -13.25 32.27
C ASP A 150 23.72 -12.15 32.88
N GLY A 151 24.95 -11.99 32.35
CA GLY A 151 25.94 -11.05 32.88
C GLY A 151 26.59 -11.49 34.19
N GLY A 152 26.50 -12.79 34.50
CA GLY A 152 27.05 -13.37 35.74
C GLY A 152 26.15 -13.24 36.98
N LEU A 153 24.93 -12.78 36.79
CA LEU A 153 23.92 -12.61 37.83
C LEU A 153 22.57 -13.11 37.30
N SER A 154 21.87 -13.89 38.12
CA SER A 154 20.58 -14.49 37.73
C SER A 154 19.61 -13.45 37.17
N VAL A 155 19.02 -13.76 36.02
CA VAL A 155 17.91 -12.98 35.46
C VAL A 155 16.66 -13.24 36.32
N ILE A 156 16.14 -12.18 36.91
CA ILE A 156 14.99 -12.19 37.87
C ILE A 156 13.66 -11.81 37.17
N SER A 157 13.70 -11.30 35.95
CA SER A 157 12.51 -11.03 35.13
C SER A 157 12.90 -10.91 33.65
N ARG A 158 12.06 -11.45 32.77
CA ARG A 158 12.21 -11.34 31.32
C ARG A 158 10.85 -11.27 30.65
N GLY A 159 10.82 -10.74 29.43
CA GLY A 159 9.62 -10.63 28.64
C GLY A 159 9.83 -9.72 27.41
N VAL A 160 8.73 -9.25 26.83
CA VAL A 160 8.75 -8.20 25.81
C VAL A 160 8.03 -6.96 26.31
N CYS A 161 8.49 -5.78 25.90
CA CYS A 161 7.76 -4.52 26.06
C CYS A 161 7.42 -3.95 24.69
N TRP A 162 6.26 -3.30 24.57
CA TRP A 162 5.80 -2.75 23.28
C TRP A 162 5.07 -1.43 23.42
N GLY A 163 5.00 -0.70 22.31
CA GLY A 163 4.30 0.57 22.19
C GLY A 163 4.37 1.12 20.77
N THR A 164 3.76 2.27 20.54
CA THR A 164 3.83 2.99 19.24
C THR A 164 5.11 3.83 19.10
N GLY A 165 5.83 4.07 20.20
CA GLY A 165 7.16 4.70 20.18
C GLY A 165 8.24 3.69 19.80
N GLN A 166 9.31 4.18 19.16
CA GLN A 166 10.38 3.33 18.60
C GLN A 166 11.18 2.56 19.63
N GLU A 167 11.27 3.05 20.87
CA GLU A 167 12.03 2.42 21.97
C GLU A 167 11.15 2.16 23.19
N PRO A 168 10.25 1.16 23.15
CA PRO A 168 9.45 0.81 24.29
C PRO A 168 10.32 0.29 25.45
N THR A 169 9.91 0.56 26.68
CA THR A 169 10.57 0.14 27.91
C THR A 169 9.60 -0.60 28.83
N VAL A 170 10.14 -1.25 29.88
CA VAL A 170 9.34 -1.95 30.90
C VAL A 170 8.41 -1.04 31.71
N ASN A 171 8.50 0.28 31.56
CA ASN A 171 7.58 1.25 32.17
C ASN A 171 6.25 1.38 31.39
N GLY A 172 6.18 0.89 30.15
CA GLY A 172 4.97 0.82 29.32
C GLY A 172 4.31 -0.56 29.37
N ASN A 173 3.69 -0.94 28.26
CA ASN A 173 3.12 -2.28 28.14
C ASN A 173 4.23 -3.32 28.08
N LYS A 174 4.06 -4.42 28.80
CA LYS A 174 5.01 -5.53 28.85
C LYS A 174 4.34 -6.87 29.13
N THR A 175 5.01 -7.96 28.77
CA THR A 175 4.77 -9.29 29.33
C THR A 175 5.75 -9.58 30.45
N GLU A 176 5.44 -10.59 31.27
CA GLU A 176 6.35 -11.19 32.27
C GLU A 176 6.39 -12.69 31.98
N ASP A 177 7.48 -13.14 31.32
CA ASP A 177 7.60 -14.49 30.77
C ASP A 177 8.56 -15.37 31.64
N GLY A 178 8.70 -15.03 32.90
CA GLY A 178 9.47 -15.77 33.88
C GLY A 178 10.88 -15.22 34.13
N GLU A 179 11.78 -16.11 34.55
CA GLU A 179 13.14 -15.82 34.98
C GLU A 179 14.16 -16.66 34.18
N GLY A 180 15.45 -16.42 34.42
CA GLY A 180 16.56 -17.17 33.85
C GLY A 180 16.94 -16.76 32.41
N SER A 181 18.06 -17.30 31.95
CA SER A 181 18.61 -17.08 30.61
C SER A 181 17.95 -18.01 29.56
N GLY A 182 18.41 -17.93 28.30
CA GLY A 182 17.92 -18.73 27.19
C GLY A 182 16.79 -18.07 26.40
N THR A 183 16.10 -18.84 25.55
CA THR A 183 15.02 -18.37 24.69
C THR A 183 13.68 -18.37 25.41
N PHE A 184 12.80 -17.43 25.02
CA PHE A 184 11.43 -17.36 25.52
C PHE A 184 10.50 -16.81 24.42
N SER A 185 9.20 -17.06 24.57
CA SER A 185 8.15 -16.56 23.69
C SER A 185 7.14 -15.77 24.51
N SER A 186 6.58 -14.72 23.87
CA SER A 186 5.64 -13.79 24.46
C SER A 186 4.40 -13.66 23.59
N SER A 187 3.23 -13.58 24.20
CA SER A 187 1.97 -13.27 23.53
C SER A 187 1.56 -11.83 23.84
N ILE A 188 1.49 -11.01 22.82
CA ILE A 188 1.13 -9.59 22.89
C ILE A 188 -0.35 -9.46 22.57
N THR A 189 -1.14 -8.83 23.44
CA THR A 189 -2.59 -8.67 23.28
C THR A 189 -3.03 -7.23 23.56
N GLY A 190 -4.30 -6.91 23.27
CA GLY A 190 -4.84 -5.57 23.50
C GLY A 190 -4.34 -4.51 22.52
N LEU A 191 -3.91 -4.94 21.33
CA LEU A 191 -3.44 -4.05 20.30
C LEU A 191 -4.61 -3.42 19.53
N THR A 192 -4.38 -2.22 18.99
CA THR A 192 -5.32 -1.54 18.08
C THR A 192 -5.05 -1.99 16.65
N GLN A 193 -6.09 -2.30 15.91
CA GLN A 193 -6.00 -2.71 14.50
C GLN A 193 -5.39 -1.62 13.61
N GLY A 194 -4.66 -2.02 12.56
CA GLY A 194 -4.05 -1.11 11.59
C GLY A 194 -2.97 -0.19 12.18
N THR A 195 -2.43 -0.54 13.35
CA THR A 195 -1.49 0.29 14.10
C THR A 195 -0.10 -0.32 14.07
N THR A 196 0.90 0.53 13.82
CA THR A 196 2.31 0.11 13.89
C THR A 196 2.81 0.18 15.32
N TYR A 197 3.37 -0.94 15.78
CA TYR A 197 3.99 -1.10 17.09
C TYR A 197 5.47 -1.43 16.94
N PHE A 198 6.23 -1.09 17.97
CA PHE A 198 7.60 -1.54 18.19
C PHE A 198 7.62 -2.45 19.41
N VAL A 199 8.38 -3.53 19.35
CA VAL A 199 8.56 -4.50 20.43
C VAL A 199 10.03 -4.69 20.70
N ARG A 200 10.40 -4.82 21.98
CA ARG A 200 11.74 -5.16 22.45
C ARG A 200 11.66 -6.26 23.49
N ALA A 201 12.49 -7.27 23.36
CA ALA A 201 12.74 -8.19 24.47
C ALA A 201 13.49 -7.45 25.58
N TYR A 202 13.23 -7.81 26.82
CA TYR A 202 13.96 -7.29 27.98
C TYR A 202 14.36 -8.41 28.93
N ALA A 203 15.40 -8.17 29.70
CA ALA A 203 15.80 -8.99 30.83
C ALA A 203 16.39 -8.11 31.93
N THR A 204 16.13 -8.47 33.16
CA THR A 204 16.55 -7.74 34.37
C THR A 204 17.33 -8.68 35.30
N ASN A 205 18.49 -8.25 35.75
CA ASN A 205 19.22 -8.83 36.89
C ASN A 205 19.37 -7.77 37.99
N SER A 206 20.11 -8.05 39.03
CA SER A 206 20.30 -7.13 40.18
C SER A 206 21.05 -5.83 39.82
N LEU A 207 21.74 -5.76 38.67
CA LEU A 207 22.40 -4.54 38.17
C LEU A 207 21.51 -3.66 37.33
N GLY A 208 20.44 -4.20 36.73
CA GLY A 208 19.50 -3.44 35.94
C GLY A 208 18.86 -4.20 34.80
N THR A 209 18.09 -3.47 33.97
CA THR A 209 17.38 -4.00 32.83
C THR A 209 18.12 -3.67 31.55
N SER A 210 18.23 -4.65 30.67
CA SER A 210 18.70 -4.48 29.30
C SER A 210 17.62 -4.84 28.29
N TYR A 211 17.79 -4.37 27.07
CA TYR A 211 16.81 -4.51 26.00
C TYR A 211 17.48 -4.98 24.69
N GLY A 212 16.81 -5.84 23.96
CA GLY A 212 17.16 -6.17 22.59
C GLY A 212 16.81 -5.03 21.62
N THR A 213 17.27 -5.15 20.38
CA THR A 213 16.93 -4.21 19.29
C THR A 213 15.41 -4.20 19.06
N ALA A 214 14.84 -3.01 18.83
CA ALA A 214 13.42 -2.87 18.53
C ALA A 214 13.07 -3.50 17.17
N VAL A 215 11.96 -4.22 17.13
CA VAL A 215 11.36 -4.80 15.92
C VAL A 215 9.99 -4.16 15.72
N SER A 216 9.72 -3.63 14.52
CA SER A 216 8.43 -3.04 14.18
C SER A 216 7.50 -4.04 13.50
N PHE A 217 6.20 -3.92 13.75
CA PHE A 217 5.15 -4.66 13.06
C PHE A 217 3.87 -3.83 13.02
N THR A 218 2.98 -4.13 12.05
CA THR A 218 1.67 -3.47 11.95
C THR A 218 0.58 -4.52 12.10
N THR A 219 -0.39 -4.26 12.97
CA THR A 219 -1.55 -5.14 13.18
C THR A 219 -2.46 -5.12 11.95
N LEU A 220 -3.15 -6.23 11.73
CA LEU A 220 -4.09 -6.36 10.62
C LEU A 220 -5.31 -5.45 10.80
N ALA A 221 -5.89 -5.00 9.67
CA ALA A 221 -7.11 -4.18 9.61
C ALA A 221 -8.00 -4.62 8.43
N PRO A 222 -9.28 -4.22 8.38
CA PRO A 222 -10.06 -4.31 7.17
C PRO A 222 -9.40 -3.54 6.01
N PRO A 223 -9.72 -3.85 4.74
CA PRO A 223 -9.18 -3.14 3.59
C PRO A 223 -9.52 -1.64 3.61
N VAL A 224 -8.76 -0.84 2.87
CA VAL A 224 -9.13 0.55 2.55
C VAL A 224 -9.60 0.59 1.11
N VAL A 225 -10.84 1.06 0.88
CA VAL A 225 -11.46 1.06 -0.44
C VAL A 225 -12.13 2.41 -0.74
N THR A 226 -12.06 2.84 -2.00
CA THR A 226 -12.74 4.04 -2.51
C THR A 226 -13.78 3.64 -3.56
N THR A 227 -14.90 4.35 -3.63
CA THR A 227 -15.94 4.15 -4.65
C THR A 227 -15.68 5.09 -5.83
N ALA A 228 -15.69 4.55 -7.05
CA ALA A 228 -15.60 5.32 -8.28
C ALA A 228 -16.93 6.03 -8.60
N SER A 229 -16.87 7.11 -9.37
CA SER A 229 -18.05 7.76 -9.92
C SER A 229 -18.83 6.81 -10.84
N VAL A 230 -20.14 7.03 -10.95
CA VAL A 230 -21.00 6.27 -11.85
C VAL A 230 -20.89 6.80 -13.27
N SER A 231 -20.85 5.88 -14.24
CA SER A 231 -20.79 6.15 -15.67
C SER A 231 -21.69 5.18 -16.44
N GLY A 232 -21.79 5.34 -17.76
CA GLY A 232 -22.56 4.43 -18.62
C GLY A 232 -24.01 4.31 -18.18
N LEU A 233 -24.62 5.43 -17.76
CA LEU A 233 -26.01 5.47 -17.29
C LEU A 233 -26.99 5.08 -18.40
N LYS A 234 -27.87 4.11 -18.10
CA LYS A 234 -28.99 3.68 -18.95
C LYS A 234 -30.27 3.60 -18.11
N GLN A 235 -31.37 3.18 -18.74
CA GLN A 235 -32.66 2.99 -18.08
C GLN A 235 -32.59 1.91 -16.99
N THR A 236 -31.85 0.83 -17.26
CA THR A 236 -31.84 -0.38 -16.40
C THR A 236 -30.43 -0.85 -16.03
N SER A 237 -29.42 -0.04 -16.32
CA SER A 237 -28.03 -0.38 -15.97
C SER A 237 -27.17 0.88 -15.76
N ALA A 238 -26.05 0.71 -15.08
CA ALA A 238 -25.01 1.71 -14.88
C ALA A 238 -23.68 1.00 -14.61
N VAL A 239 -22.59 1.73 -14.74
CA VAL A 239 -21.23 1.24 -14.43
C VAL A 239 -20.67 2.06 -13.28
N SER A 240 -20.04 1.39 -12.31
CA SER A 240 -19.27 2.01 -11.24
C SER A 240 -18.03 1.13 -10.97
N GLY A 241 -17.51 1.15 -9.77
CA GLY A 241 -16.36 0.36 -9.35
C GLY A 241 -15.68 0.99 -8.15
N GLY A 242 -14.40 0.81 -8.05
CA GLY A 242 -13.62 1.38 -6.97
C GLY A 242 -12.16 1.02 -7.06
N GLU A 243 -11.44 1.38 -6.01
CA GLU A 243 -10.04 0.98 -5.83
C GLU A 243 -9.83 0.47 -4.41
N VAL A 244 -9.26 -0.71 -4.30
CA VAL A 244 -8.75 -1.22 -3.02
C VAL A 244 -7.34 -0.67 -2.84
N VAL A 245 -7.22 0.40 -2.07
CA VAL A 245 -5.99 1.16 -1.83
C VAL A 245 -5.02 0.37 -0.92
N SER A 246 -5.57 -0.38 0.05
CA SER A 246 -4.79 -1.21 0.96
C SER A 246 -5.55 -2.48 1.32
N SER A 247 -4.83 -3.59 1.41
CA SER A 247 -5.39 -4.86 1.89
C SER A 247 -5.60 -4.93 3.41
N GLY A 248 -5.08 -3.94 4.16
CA GLY A 248 -5.08 -3.97 5.63
C GLY A 248 -4.13 -5.03 6.22
N GLY A 249 -3.16 -5.51 5.44
CA GLY A 249 -2.17 -6.52 5.87
C GLY A 249 -2.63 -7.98 5.71
N ALA A 250 -3.90 -8.22 5.34
CA ALA A 250 -4.44 -9.54 5.04
C ALA A 250 -4.97 -9.58 3.59
N SER A 251 -4.93 -10.75 2.94
CA SER A 251 -5.38 -10.89 1.56
C SER A 251 -6.85 -10.50 1.40
N VAL A 252 -7.14 -9.68 0.39
CA VAL A 252 -8.51 -9.35 0.00
C VAL A 252 -9.11 -10.55 -0.73
N THR A 253 -10.16 -11.12 -0.16
CA THR A 253 -10.82 -12.34 -0.64
C THR A 253 -12.04 -12.09 -1.51
N ASP A 254 -12.63 -10.88 -1.44
CA ASP A 254 -13.74 -10.44 -2.28
C ASP A 254 -13.72 -8.91 -2.39
N ARG A 255 -14.03 -8.39 -3.58
CA ARG A 255 -14.21 -6.96 -3.84
C ARG A 255 -15.26 -6.75 -4.92
N GLY A 256 -15.92 -5.60 -4.91
CA GLY A 256 -16.96 -5.28 -5.87
C GLY A 256 -17.76 -4.07 -5.46
N VAL A 257 -18.97 -3.95 -5.96
CA VAL A 257 -19.93 -2.91 -5.56
C VAL A 257 -21.19 -3.51 -4.94
N CYS A 258 -21.80 -2.78 -4.03
CA CYS A 258 -23.15 -3.03 -3.57
C CYS A 258 -24.02 -1.79 -3.76
N TRP A 259 -25.30 -2.00 -4.14
CA TRP A 259 -26.22 -0.90 -4.42
C TRP A 259 -27.63 -1.19 -3.92
N SER A 260 -28.38 -0.14 -3.66
CA SER A 260 -29.76 -0.18 -3.18
C SER A 260 -30.48 1.12 -3.49
N THR A 261 -31.81 1.13 -3.40
CA THR A 261 -32.62 2.35 -3.35
C THR A 261 -32.63 3.00 -1.96
N SER A 262 -32.09 2.34 -0.94
CA SER A 262 -31.86 2.89 0.39
C SER A 262 -30.41 3.35 0.54
N SER A 263 -30.18 4.42 1.29
CA SER A 263 -28.84 4.96 1.54
C SER A 263 -27.95 4.00 2.34
N ASN A 264 -26.63 4.13 2.16
CA ASN A 264 -25.59 3.33 2.81
C ASN A 264 -25.75 1.81 2.59
N PRO A 265 -25.84 1.34 1.33
CA PRO A 265 -25.92 -0.07 1.04
C PRO A 265 -24.70 -0.83 1.59
N THR A 266 -24.95 -2.06 2.04
CA THR A 266 -23.93 -3.03 2.46
C THR A 266 -24.10 -4.31 1.65
N ILE A 267 -23.12 -5.21 1.72
CA ILE A 267 -23.20 -6.52 1.05
C ILE A 267 -24.35 -7.39 1.55
N ASP A 268 -24.91 -7.08 2.73
CA ASP A 268 -26.02 -7.81 3.36
C ASP A 268 -27.37 -7.15 3.13
N SER A 269 -27.43 -5.82 2.92
CA SER A 269 -28.66 -5.04 2.80
C SER A 269 -28.98 -4.61 1.37
N GLY A 270 -28.05 -4.75 0.44
CA GLY A 270 -28.19 -4.35 -0.96
C GLY A 270 -27.98 -5.51 -1.93
N THR A 271 -28.19 -5.22 -3.22
CA THR A 271 -27.69 -6.09 -4.28
C THR A 271 -26.19 -5.88 -4.40
N LYS A 272 -25.43 -6.94 -4.62
CA LYS A 272 -23.98 -6.86 -4.78
C LYS A 272 -23.48 -7.54 -6.05
N MET A 273 -22.34 -7.11 -6.53
CA MET A 273 -21.55 -7.77 -7.55
C MET A 273 -20.12 -7.97 -7.03
N SER A 274 -19.57 -9.16 -7.29
CA SER A 274 -18.18 -9.48 -6.99
C SER A 274 -17.34 -9.33 -8.26
N ASP A 275 -16.24 -8.60 -8.14
CA ASP A 275 -15.30 -8.30 -9.23
C ASP A 275 -13.90 -8.88 -8.94
N GLY A 276 -13.85 -9.95 -8.13
CA GLY A 276 -12.65 -10.72 -7.84
C GLY A 276 -11.98 -10.39 -6.51
N THR A 277 -10.67 -10.53 -6.48
CA THR A 277 -9.84 -10.47 -5.26
C THR A 277 -8.69 -9.50 -5.41
N GLY A 278 -7.94 -9.26 -4.32
CA GLY A 278 -6.71 -8.45 -4.35
C GLY A 278 -6.94 -6.94 -4.30
N THR A 279 -5.85 -6.18 -4.42
CA THR A 279 -5.83 -4.71 -4.39
C THR A 279 -5.90 -4.10 -5.80
N GLY A 280 -6.01 -2.76 -5.88
CA GLY A 280 -6.06 -1.99 -7.12
C GLY A 280 -7.48 -1.66 -7.58
N ALA A 281 -7.56 -0.99 -8.75
CA ALA A 281 -8.82 -0.55 -9.34
C ALA A 281 -9.63 -1.72 -9.92
N PHE A 282 -10.95 -1.56 -9.93
CA PHE A 282 -11.89 -2.50 -10.55
C PHE A 282 -13.13 -1.77 -11.06
N THR A 283 -13.83 -2.40 -11.99
CA THR A 283 -15.05 -1.87 -12.61
C THR A 283 -16.16 -2.88 -12.50
N SER A 284 -17.35 -2.43 -12.14
CA SER A 284 -18.56 -3.22 -11.92
C SER A 284 -19.68 -2.74 -12.82
N SER A 285 -20.41 -3.69 -13.43
CA SER A 285 -21.61 -3.40 -14.22
C SER A 285 -22.86 -3.72 -13.42
N MET A 286 -23.61 -2.71 -13.03
CA MET A 286 -24.90 -2.84 -12.36
C MET A 286 -26.00 -3.01 -13.39
N THR A 287 -26.75 -4.11 -13.32
CA THR A 287 -27.85 -4.44 -14.25
C THR A 287 -29.13 -4.74 -13.50
N GLY A 288 -30.26 -4.81 -14.21
CA GLY A 288 -31.57 -5.08 -13.59
C GLY A 288 -32.11 -3.93 -12.74
N LEU A 289 -31.61 -2.72 -12.98
CA LEU A 289 -32.09 -1.53 -12.29
C LEU A 289 -33.47 -1.12 -12.80
N THR A 290 -34.24 -0.45 -11.95
CA THR A 290 -35.54 0.14 -12.31
C THR A 290 -35.30 1.50 -12.95
N LEU A 291 -35.99 1.79 -14.05
CA LEU A 291 -35.90 3.08 -14.73
C LEU A 291 -36.37 4.26 -13.83
N ASN A 292 -35.83 5.45 -14.06
CA ASN A 292 -36.17 6.69 -13.35
C ASN A 292 -36.14 6.54 -11.82
N THR A 293 -35.17 5.81 -11.30
CA THR A 293 -35.06 5.47 -9.89
C THR A 293 -33.71 5.90 -9.34
N THR A 294 -33.74 6.47 -8.13
CA THR A 294 -32.52 6.84 -7.39
C THR A 294 -31.88 5.61 -6.76
N TYR A 295 -30.60 5.42 -6.99
CA TYR A 295 -29.80 4.39 -6.38
C TYR A 295 -28.60 4.98 -5.65
N TYR A 296 -28.17 4.25 -4.65
CA TYR A 296 -26.96 4.48 -3.89
C TYR A 296 -26.01 3.31 -4.13
N VAL A 297 -24.74 3.58 -4.41
CA VAL A 297 -23.73 2.55 -4.66
C VAL A 297 -22.51 2.80 -3.78
N ARG A 298 -21.90 1.73 -3.29
CA ARG A 298 -20.63 1.74 -2.59
C ARG A 298 -19.75 0.60 -3.09
N ALA A 299 -18.48 0.88 -3.32
CA ALA A 299 -17.48 -0.16 -3.47
C ALA A 299 -17.26 -0.85 -2.12
N TYR A 300 -16.97 -2.13 -2.13
CA TYR A 300 -16.60 -2.91 -0.94
C TYR A 300 -15.37 -3.76 -1.19
N ALA A 301 -14.66 -4.09 -0.11
CA ALA A 301 -13.62 -5.10 -0.12
C ALA A 301 -13.60 -5.83 1.22
N THR A 302 -13.36 -7.14 1.19
CA THR A 302 -13.37 -8.04 2.35
C THR A 302 -12.02 -8.74 2.48
N ASN A 303 -11.50 -8.81 3.69
CA ASN A 303 -10.40 -9.67 4.08
C ASN A 303 -10.79 -10.49 5.32
N SER A 304 -9.85 -11.24 5.92
CA SER A 304 -10.10 -12.05 7.12
C SER A 304 -10.48 -11.25 8.37
N ILE A 305 -10.26 -9.93 8.37
CA ILE A 305 -10.57 -9.04 9.50
C ILE A 305 -11.98 -8.45 9.38
N GLY A 306 -12.45 -8.23 8.15
CA GLY A 306 -13.80 -7.70 7.90
C GLY A 306 -13.97 -7.09 6.53
N THR A 307 -15.17 -6.52 6.31
CA THR A 307 -15.54 -5.80 5.09
C THR A 307 -15.47 -4.30 5.33
N ALA A 308 -14.82 -3.61 4.41
CA ALA A 308 -14.80 -2.15 4.34
C ALA A 308 -15.58 -1.65 3.13
N TYR A 309 -16.06 -0.43 3.22
CA TYR A 309 -16.86 0.22 2.18
C TYR A 309 -16.28 1.60 1.85
N GLY A 310 -16.25 1.92 0.55
CA GLY A 310 -15.96 3.25 0.08
C GLY A 310 -17.07 4.25 0.38
N SER A 311 -16.85 5.52 0.08
CA SER A 311 -17.87 6.55 0.19
C SER A 311 -19.06 6.24 -0.72
N GLN A 312 -20.27 6.58 -0.28
CA GLN A 312 -21.48 6.43 -1.07
C GLN A 312 -21.48 7.38 -2.26
N VAL A 313 -21.86 6.87 -3.42
CA VAL A 313 -22.19 7.64 -4.62
C VAL A 313 -23.68 7.47 -4.92
N THR A 314 -24.35 8.58 -5.26
CA THR A 314 -25.77 8.58 -5.62
C THR A 314 -25.94 8.82 -7.10
N PHE A 315 -26.83 8.09 -7.75
CA PHE A 315 -27.17 8.27 -9.15
C PHE A 315 -28.64 7.99 -9.43
N ASN A 316 -29.15 8.49 -10.54
CA ASN A 316 -30.48 8.18 -11.03
C ASN A 316 -30.35 7.41 -12.34
N THR A 317 -31.12 6.33 -12.50
CA THR A 317 -31.30 5.70 -13.80
C THR A 317 -32.10 6.60 -14.71
N LEU A 318 -31.87 6.47 -16.03
CA LEU A 318 -32.54 7.31 -17.01
C LEU A 318 -34.04 7.03 -17.11
N LYS A 319 -34.81 8.04 -17.54
CA LYS A 319 -36.20 7.89 -17.97
C LYS A 319 -36.25 7.21 -19.33
N GLU A 320 -37.44 6.72 -19.74
CA GLU A 320 -37.64 6.04 -21.00
C GLU A 320 -37.18 6.87 -22.21
N ASN A 321 -37.39 8.18 -22.15
CA ASN A 321 -37.07 9.13 -23.21
C ASN A 321 -35.79 9.91 -22.93
N GLN A 322 -34.79 9.28 -22.29
CA GLN A 322 -33.49 9.87 -21.99
C GLN A 322 -32.35 8.98 -22.44
N VAL A 323 -31.23 9.64 -22.81
CA VAL A 323 -29.96 9.02 -23.16
C VAL A 323 -28.85 9.79 -22.47
N ALA A 324 -27.81 9.11 -21.99
CA ALA A 324 -26.58 9.73 -21.52
C ALA A 324 -25.45 9.53 -22.52
N ASP A 325 -24.58 10.53 -22.67
CA ASP A 325 -23.30 10.35 -23.35
C ASP A 325 -22.23 9.78 -22.40
N VAL A 326 -21.04 9.59 -22.90
CA VAL A 326 -19.90 9.04 -22.14
C VAL A 326 -19.44 9.95 -21.01
N ASP A 327 -19.73 11.26 -21.06
CA ASP A 327 -19.47 12.25 -20.02
C ASP A 327 -20.62 12.34 -18.99
N ASN A 328 -21.66 11.48 -19.12
CA ASN A 328 -22.90 11.49 -18.33
C ASN A 328 -23.77 12.75 -18.54
N ASN A 329 -23.61 13.47 -19.64
CA ASN A 329 -24.61 14.47 -19.99
C ASN A 329 -25.89 13.76 -20.42
N ILE A 330 -27.03 14.18 -19.87
CA ILE A 330 -28.35 13.57 -20.12
C ILE A 330 -29.09 14.39 -21.18
N TYR A 331 -29.59 13.71 -22.21
CA TYR A 331 -30.37 14.28 -23.31
C TYR A 331 -31.76 13.66 -23.30
N ASN A 332 -32.78 14.51 -23.38
CA ASN A 332 -34.15 14.07 -23.64
C ASN A 332 -34.31 13.75 -25.13
N THR A 333 -35.19 12.83 -25.44
CA THR A 333 -35.48 12.41 -26.82
C THR A 333 -36.92 12.72 -27.21
N VAL A 334 -37.15 12.87 -28.51
CA VAL A 334 -38.47 13.12 -29.09
C VAL A 334 -38.64 12.35 -30.40
N ASN A 335 -39.83 11.81 -30.59
CA ASN A 335 -40.21 11.14 -31.86
C ASN A 335 -40.78 12.16 -32.81
N ILE A 336 -40.24 12.26 -34.05
CA ILE A 336 -40.73 13.13 -35.12
C ILE A 336 -40.89 12.26 -36.36
N GLY A 337 -42.12 11.94 -36.74
CA GLY A 337 -42.38 10.91 -37.74
C GLY A 337 -41.83 9.54 -37.27
N THR A 338 -41.00 8.94 -38.06
CA THR A 338 -40.34 7.65 -37.78
C THR A 338 -38.97 7.81 -37.11
N GLN A 339 -38.53 9.02 -36.85
CA GLN A 339 -37.21 9.34 -36.35
C GLN A 339 -37.25 9.71 -34.85
N VAL A 340 -36.19 9.34 -34.11
CA VAL A 340 -36.01 9.72 -32.69
C VAL A 340 -34.82 10.67 -32.58
N TRP A 341 -35.03 11.88 -32.13
CA TRP A 341 -34.06 12.97 -32.09
C TRP A 341 -33.73 13.37 -30.66
N PHE A 342 -32.50 13.83 -30.42
CA PHE A 342 -32.20 14.59 -29.21
C PHE A 342 -32.98 15.92 -29.21
N LYS A 343 -33.41 16.34 -28.00
CA LYS A 343 -34.01 17.67 -27.80
C LYS A 343 -32.97 18.74 -27.52
N GLU A 344 -31.82 18.38 -26.99
CA GLU A 344 -30.69 19.25 -26.67
C GLU A 344 -29.55 19.08 -27.66
N ASN A 345 -28.75 20.12 -27.84
CA ASN A 345 -27.49 20.04 -28.55
C ASN A 345 -26.46 19.24 -27.76
N LEU A 346 -25.59 18.54 -28.44
CA LEU A 346 -24.56 17.69 -27.85
C LEU A 346 -23.59 18.51 -26.99
N LYS A 347 -23.21 17.94 -25.82
CA LYS A 347 -22.34 18.54 -24.82
C LYS A 347 -21.08 17.70 -24.56
N SER A 348 -20.88 16.59 -25.27
CA SER A 348 -19.79 15.65 -25.02
C SER A 348 -18.42 16.29 -25.29
N THR A 349 -17.46 15.98 -24.43
CA THR A 349 -16.05 16.32 -24.59
C THR A 349 -15.23 15.11 -25.07
N ARG A 350 -15.90 13.97 -25.27
CA ARG A 350 -15.31 12.71 -25.67
C ARG A 350 -16.08 12.06 -26.80
N TYR A 351 -15.37 11.24 -27.57
CA TYR A 351 -15.99 10.29 -28.47
C TYR A 351 -16.69 9.16 -27.70
N SER A 352 -17.58 8.44 -28.37
CA SER A 352 -18.36 7.36 -27.73
C SER A 352 -17.51 6.25 -27.12
N ASN A 353 -16.30 6.04 -27.63
CA ASN A 353 -15.32 5.09 -27.08
C ASN A 353 -14.57 5.60 -25.83
N GLY A 354 -14.81 6.84 -25.38
CA GLY A 354 -14.18 7.46 -24.21
C GLY A 354 -12.96 8.33 -24.52
N ASP A 355 -12.43 8.33 -25.74
CA ASP A 355 -11.30 9.16 -26.14
C ASP A 355 -11.66 10.65 -26.06
N GLN A 356 -10.73 11.47 -25.60
CA GLN A 356 -10.91 12.91 -25.49
C GLN A 356 -11.02 13.58 -26.86
N ILE A 357 -11.96 14.51 -27.02
CA ILE A 357 -12.00 15.49 -28.10
C ILE A 357 -11.33 16.76 -27.59
N SER A 358 -10.41 17.33 -28.35
CA SER A 358 -9.66 18.52 -27.91
C SER A 358 -10.56 19.76 -27.79
N ASN A 359 -10.45 20.48 -26.68
CA ASN A 359 -10.98 21.85 -26.60
C ASN A 359 -9.97 22.78 -27.27
N VAL A 360 -10.34 23.41 -28.39
CA VAL A 360 -9.47 24.29 -29.17
C VAL A 360 -10.05 25.70 -29.18
N THR A 361 -9.51 26.61 -28.40
CA THR A 361 -9.94 28.01 -28.30
C THR A 361 -9.14 28.98 -29.18
N SER A 362 -7.91 28.59 -29.59
CA SER A 362 -7.12 29.36 -30.56
C SER A 362 -7.71 29.29 -31.97
N SER A 363 -8.01 30.43 -32.57
CA SER A 363 -8.55 30.50 -33.93
C SER A 363 -7.59 29.91 -34.98
N SER A 364 -6.29 30.14 -34.83
CA SER A 364 -5.27 29.59 -35.76
C SER A 364 -5.15 28.06 -35.64
N LEU A 365 -5.18 27.55 -34.41
CA LEU A 365 -5.17 26.09 -34.19
C LEU A 365 -6.46 25.43 -34.63
N TRP A 366 -7.61 26.06 -34.42
CA TRP A 366 -8.90 25.56 -34.92
C TRP A 366 -8.93 25.39 -36.45
N GLN A 367 -8.42 26.39 -37.16
CA GLN A 367 -8.36 26.36 -38.62
C GLN A 367 -7.34 25.36 -39.19
N SER A 368 -6.25 25.10 -38.43
CA SER A 368 -5.18 24.21 -38.90
C SER A 368 -5.31 22.77 -38.42
N THR A 369 -6.18 22.49 -37.41
CA THR A 369 -6.30 21.13 -36.88
C THR A 369 -6.92 20.18 -37.90
N THR A 370 -6.33 18.99 -38.01
CA THR A 370 -6.83 17.85 -38.79
C THR A 370 -7.56 16.82 -37.92
N SER A 371 -7.68 17.10 -36.62
CA SER A 371 -8.35 16.24 -35.64
C SER A 371 -9.65 16.86 -35.17
N GLY A 372 -10.54 16.04 -34.61
CA GLY A 372 -11.77 16.52 -34.00
C GLY A 372 -11.51 17.50 -32.85
N ALA A 373 -12.29 18.58 -32.85
CA ALA A 373 -12.20 19.62 -31.83
C ALA A 373 -13.60 20.13 -31.47
N TRP A 374 -13.70 20.68 -30.27
CA TRP A 374 -14.89 21.39 -29.82
C TRP A 374 -14.50 22.70 -29.10
N ARG A 375 -15.47 23.60 -28.98
CA ARG A 375 -15.38 24.84 -28.21
C ARG A 375 -16.76 25.31 -27.77
N TYR A 376 -16.80 26.18 -26.77
CA TYR A 376 -18.02 26.91 -26.42
C TYR A 376 -18.22 28.09 -27.35
N TYR A 377 -19.46 28.63 -27.43
CA TYR A 377 -19.66 29.94 -28.01
C TYR A 377 -18.88 30.99 -27.23
N ASN A 378 -18.16 31.87 -27.88
CA ASN A 378 -17.23 32.86 -27.28
C ASN A 378 -16.18 32.24 -26.33
N ASP A 379 -15.93 30.95 -26.41
CA ASP A 379 -15.06 30.18 -25.50
C ASP A 379 -15.49 30.30 -24.01
N ASP A 380 -16.76 30.58 -23.76
CA ASP A 380 -17.34 30.77 -22.44
C ASP A 380 -18.26 29.60 -22.07
N SER A 381 -17.93 28.91 -20.98
CA SER A 381 -18.68 27.74 -20.51
C SER A 381 -20.10 28.03 -20.08
N GLN A 382 -20.45 29.29 -19.80
CA GLN A 382 -21.83 29.68 -19.46
C GLN A 382 -22.84 29.33 -20.55
N TYR A 383 -22.41 29.25 -21.79
CA TYR A 383 -23.26 28.88 -22.93
C TYR A 383 -23.53 27.38 -23.05
N ASN A 384 -22.84 26.53 -22.28
CA ASN A 384 -22.94 25.08 -22.41
C ASN A 384 -24.33 24.54 -22.06
N ASP A 385 -24.96 25.05 -21.02
CA ASP A 385 -26.21 24.49 -20.51
C ASP A 385 -27.37 24.71 -21.45
N ASP A 386 -27.45 25.89 -22.02
CA ASP A 386 -28.54 26.27 -22.94
C ASP A 386 -28.28 25.86 -24.39
N TYR A 387 -27.02 25.93 -24.85
CA TYR A 387 -26.71 25.85 -26.27
C TYR A 387 -25.82 24.67 -26.65
N GLY A 388 -25.18 23.98 -25.69
CA GLY A 388 -24.23 22.90 -25.96
C GLY A 388 -22.90 23.41 -26.52
N LYS A 389 -22.18 22.51 -27.19
CA LYS A 389 -20.87 22.80 -27.78
C LYS A 389 -20.93 22.97 -29.29
N LEU A 390 -19.94 23.67 -29.83
CA LEU A 390 -19.66 23.77 -31.25
C LEU A 390 -18.53 22.78 -31.60
N TYR A 391 -18.74 21.96 -32.61
CA TYR A 391 -17.78 20.95 -33.08
C TYR A 391 -17.28 21.29 -34.48
N ASN A 392 -16.02 20.96 -34.78
CA ASN A 392 -15.49 21.06 -36.14
C ASN A 392 -15.92 19.85 -36.97
N TRP A 393 -15.71 19.94 -38.29
CA TRP A 393 -16.07 18.88 -39.24
C TRP A 393 -15.32 17.56 -38.99
N GLN A 394 -14.06 17.63 -38.54
CA GLN A 394 -13.25 16.48 -38.21
C GLN A 394 -13.85 15.67 -37.04
N ALA A 395 -14.45 16.33 -36.05
CA ALA A 395 -15.16 15.63 -34.98
C ALA A 395 -16.43 14.93 -35.50
N VAL A 396 -17.14 15.58 -36.43
CA VAL A 396 -18.38 15.05 -37.02
C VAL A 396 -18.12 13.78 -37.85
N THR A 397 -16.99 13.69 -38.53
CA THR A 397 -16.63 12.59 -39.44
C THR A 397 -15.71 11.54 -38.81
N ASP A 398 -15.34 11.70 -37.54
CA ASP A 398 -14.46 10.77 -36.84
C ASP A 398 -15.15 9.42 -36.64
N SER A 399 -14.44 8.34 -36.99
CA SER A 399 -14.95 6.96 -36.86
C SER A 399 -15.27 6.54 -35.42
N ARG A 400 -14.69 7.22 -34.41
CA ARG A 400 -14.96 7.00 -32.99
C ARG A 400 -16.31 7.57 -32.56
N LYS A 401 -17.02 8.33 -33.40
CA LYS A 401 -18.34 8.93 -33.22
C LYS A 401 -18.44 9.86 -32.00
N VAL A 402 -19.02 11.04 -32.18
CA VAL A 402 -19.29 11.98 -31.07
C VAL A 402 -20.63 11.71 -30.38
N CYS A 403 -21.61 11.13 -31.10
CA CYS A 403 -22.89 10.72 -30.55
C CYS A 403 -22.74 9.43 -29.70
N PRO A 404 -23.56 9.22 -28.66
CA PRO A 404 -23.57 7.98 -27.89
C PRO A 404 -23.82 6.72 -28.75
N ASP A 405 -23.51 5.54 -28.21
CA ASP A 405 -23.80 4.25 -28.87
C ASP A 405 -25.27 4.12 -29.22
N GLY A 406 -25.58 3.67 -30.44
CA GLY A 406 -26.94 3.59 -30.99
C GLY A 406 -27.47 4.93 -31.50
N TRP A 407 -26.59 5.92 -31.62
CA TRP A 407 -26.91 7.26 -32.14
C TRP A 407 -25.82 7.76 -33.09
N HIS A 408 -26.25 8.58 -34.07
CA HIS A 408 -25.33 9.16 -35.04
C HIS A 408 -25.70 10.63 -35.34
N ILE A 409 -24.80 11.34 -36.01
CA ILE A 409 -25.06 12.67 -36.56
C ILE A 409 -25.91 12.50 -37.84
N PRO A 410 -27.07 13.14 -37.94
CA PRO A 410 -27.99 12.93 -39.05
C PRO A 410 -27.37 13.32 -40.40
N SER A 411 -27.61 12.48 -41.38
CA SER A 411 -27.29 12.75 -42.81
C SER A 411 -28.22 13.81 -43.40
N ASP A 412 -27.85 14.36 -44.57
CA ASP A 412 -28.72 15.28 -45.31
C ASP A 412 -30.06 14.62 -45.73
N ALA A 413 -30.04 13.30 -45.99
CA ALA A 413 -31.25 12.54 -46.29
C ALA A 413 -32.19 12.43 -45.05
N GLU A 414 -31.64 12.21 -43.87
CA GLU A 414 -32.42 12.14 -42.65
C GLU A 414 -32.97 13.50 -42.21
N TRP A 415 -32.20 14.59 -42.41
CA TRP A 415 -32.76 15.94 -42.25
C TRP A 415 -33.93 16.18 -43.22
N LYS A 416 -33.86 15.77 -44.50
CA LYS A 416 -34.97 15.85 -45.43
C LYS A 416 -36.17 15.02 -45.02
N THR A 417 -35.95 13.84 -44.42
CA THR A 417 -37.03 13.02 -43.86
C THR A 417 -37.74 13.76 -42.74
N LEU A 418 -37.00 14.38 -41.83
CA LEU A 418 -37.57 15.25 -40.79
C LEU A 418 -38.40 16.38 -41.41
N GLU A 419 -37.82 17.12 -42.34
CA GLU A 419 -38.44 18.28 -43.02
C GLU A 419 -39.70 17.88 -43.79
N GLY A 420 -39.69 16.74 -44.47
CA GLY A 420 -40.85 16.18 -45.16
C GLY A 420 -41.98 15.77 -44.20
N ASN A 421 -41.64 15.17 -43.06
CA ASN A 421 -42.63 14.84 -42.02
C ASN A 421 -43.31 16.09 -41.44
N LEU A 422 -42.67 17.26 -41.54
CA LEU A 422 -43.22 18.54 -41.10
C LEU A 422 -44.04 19.26 -42.18
N GLY A 423 -44.20 18.63 -43.36
CA GLY A 423 -45.03 19.12 -44.43
C GLY A 423 -44.30 20.03 -45.45
N MET A 424 -42.95 19.91 -45.54
CA MET A 424 -42.19 20.57 -46.58
C MET A 424 -42.56 19.99 -47.96
N ASP A 425 -42.77 20.86 -48.96
CA ASP A 425 -43.03 20.42 -50.32
C ASP A 425 -41.86 19.57 -50.85
N PRO A 426 -42.11 18.42 -51.52
CA PRO A 426 -41.05 17.58 -52.07
C PRO A 426 -40.05 18.31 -52.99
N PHE A 427 -40.48 19.33 -53.73
CA PHE A 427 -39.60 20.15 -54.57
C PHE A 427 -38.69 21.07 -53.73
N GLU A 428 -39.17 21.52 -52.55
CA GLU A 428 -38.35 22.31 -51.64
C GLU A 428 -37.29 21.49 -50.89
N LEU A 429 -37.49 20.15 -50.71
CA LEU A 429 -36.54 19.26 -50.02
C LEU A 429 -35.16 19.20 -50.68
N ILE A 430 -35.10 19.40 -52.01
CA ILE A 430 -33.86 19.26 -52.80
C ILE A 430 -33.14 20.57 -53.04
N VAL A 431 -33.82 21.72 -52.83
CA VAL A 431 -33.19 23.05 -53.04
C VAL A 431 -32.36 23.46 -51.82
N THR A 432 -31.52 24.46 -52.00
CA THR A 432 -30.71 25.10 -50.97
C THR A 432 -31.33 26.45 -50.56
N ASP A 433 -30.77 27.11 -49.51
CA ASP A 433 -31.31 28.34 -48.94
C ASP A 433 -32.48 28.08 -47.98
N PHE A 434 -33.23 29.12 -47.54
CA PHE A 434 -34.42 29.00 -46.70
C PHE A 434 -35.60 28.42 -47.49
N ARG A 435 -36.18 27.34 -46.94
CA ARG A 435 -37.27 26.59 -47.56
C ARG A 435 -38.27 26.09 -46.52
N GLY A 436 -39.44 25.65 -46.92
CA GLY A 436 -40.50 25.18 -46.03
C GLY A 436 -41.15 26.29 -45.20
N SER A 437 -41.02 27.56 -45.62
CA SER A 437 -41.60 28.71 -44.88
C SER A 437 -43.13 28.68 -44.90
N ASN A 438 -43.76 28.22 -46.01
CA ASN A 438 -45.21 28.09 -46.10
C ASN A 438 -45.78 27.04 -45.14
N ALA A 439 -45.08 25.96 -44.96
CA ALA A 439 -45.44 24.92 -44.01
C ALA A 439 -44.94 25.19 -42.57
N ASN A 440 -44.31 26.36 -42.35
CA ASN A 440 -43.72 26.77 -41.05
C ASN A 440 -42.73 25.76 -40.50
N VAL A 441 -41.96 25.08 -41.36
CA VAL A 441 -41.08 23.96 -40.93
C VAL A 441 -40.05 24.40 -39.90
N GLY A 442 -39.41 25.55 -40.13
CA GLY A 442 -38.44 26.08 -39.15
C GLY A 442 -39.11 26.49 -37.84
N GLY A 443 -40.32 27.06 -37.89
CA GLY A 443 -41.08 27.45 -36.68
C GLY A 443 -41.48 26.26 -35.81
N LYS A 444 -41.87 25.13 -36.44
CA LYS A 444 -42.22 23.88 -35.77
C LYS A 444 -41.03 23.27 -35.00
N LEU A 445 -39.82 23.59 -35.41
CA LEU A 445 -38.57 23.09 -34.79
C LEU A 445 -38.00 24.04 -33.74
N LYS A 446 -38.36 25.31 -33.73
CA LYS A 446 -37.81 26.33 -32.83
C LYS A 446 -38.45 26.25 -31.47
N LYS A 447 -37.62 26.25 -30.39
CA LYS A 447 -38.08 26.41 -29.00
C LYS A 447 -38.84 27.75 -28.87
N VAL A 448 -40.02 27.70 -28.24
CA VAL A 448 -40.83 28.87 -27.94
C VAL A 448 -40.26 29.48 -26.65
N ASP A 449 -39.22 30.27 -26.77
CA ASP A 449 -38.54 30.91 -25.66
C ASP A 449 -37.89 32.22 -26.10
N THR A 450 -38.44 33.32 -25.64
CA THR A 450 -37.94 34.68 -25.98
C THR A 450 -36.73 35.09 -25.15
N SER A 451 -36.36 34.33 -24.14
CA SER A 451 -35.10 34.54 -23.40
C SER A 451 -33.90 34.05 -24.18
N LEU A 452 -34.10 32.97 -24.95
CA LEU A 452 -33.06 32.37 -25.80
C LEU A 452 -33.09 32.95 -27.21
N TRP A 453 -34.25 33.03 -27.89
CA TRP A 453 -34.40 33.57 -29.24
C TRP A 453 -34.66 35.07 -29.22
N THR A 454 -33.94 35.80 -30.07
CA THR A 454 -34.27 37.20 -30.36
C THR A 454 -35.68 37.32 -30.96
N SER A 455 -36.43 38.36 -30.58
CA SER A 455 -37.74 38.68 -31.18
C SER A 455 -37.56 39.03 -32.70
N PRO A 456 -38.50 38.58 -33.57
CA PRO A 456 -39.83 38.03 -33.28
C PRO A 456 -39.89 36.52 -33.12
N ASN A 457 -38.80 35.75 -33.19
CA ASN A 457 -38.78 34.27 -33.25
C ASN A 457 -39.87 33.71 -34.17
N ALA A 458 -39.84 34.16 -35.43
CA ALA A 458 -40.91 34.05 -36.39
C ALA A 458 -41.42 32.62 -36.55
N GLY A 459 -42.75 32.45 -36.33
CA GLY A 459 -43.42 31.14 -36.52
C GLY A 459 -43.12 30.08 -35.46
N ALA A 460 -42.36 30.38 -34.41
CA ALA A 460 -41.98 29.36 -33.38
C ALA A 460 -43.20 28.77 -32.69
N THR A 461 -43.39 27.47 -32.78
CA THR A 461 -44.43 26.68 -32.12
C THR A 461 -43.88 25.53 -31.28
N ASP A 462 -42.66 25.05 -31.60
CA ASP A 462 -42.05 23.87 -31.04
C ASP A 462 -42.99 22.64 -30.98
N GLU A 463 -43.94 22.54 -31.90
CA GLU A 463 -44.97 21.50 -31.91
C GLU A 463 -44.39 20.11 -32.04
N THR A 464 -43.16 20.02 -32.53
CA THR A 464 -42.43 18.75 -32.65
C THR A 464 -41.72 18.34 -31.38
N GLY A 465 -41.51 19.28 -30.44
CA GLY A 465 -40.63 19.09 -29.30
C GLY A 465 -39.15 18.95 -29.65
N PHE A 466 -38.74 19.31 -30.88
CA PHE A 466 -37.32 19.38 -31.27
C PHE A 466 -36.57 20.41 -30.44
N SER A 467 -37.24 21.48 -30.06
CA SER A 467 -36.72 22.52 -29.16
C SER A 467 -35.39 23.13 -29.63
N GLY A 468 -35.29 23.47 -30.92
CA GLY A 468 -34.11 24.09 -31.51
C GLY A 468 -33.77 25.42 -30.85
N VAL A 469 -32.52 25.56 -30.40
CA VAL A 469 -32.00 26.75 -29.70
C VAL A 469 -31.00 27.51 -30.56
N PRO A 470 -30.89 28.87 -30.42
CA PRO A 470 -30.05 29.73 -31.22
C PRO A 470 -28.62 29.81 -30.66
N GLY A 471 -27.87 28.70 -30.69
CA GLY A 471 -26.52 28.60 -30.13
C GLY A 471 -25.43 29.33 -30.92
N GLY A 472 -25.78 29.98 -32.03
CA GLY A 472 -24.80 30.60 -32.90
C GLY A 472 -23.84 29.60 -33.52
N TYR A 473 -22.76 30.11 -34.04
CA TYR A 473 -21.72 29.29 -34.68
C TYR A 473 -20.38 30.04 -34.72
N TYR A 474 -19.32 29.28 -34.97
CA TYR A 474 -17.98 29.81 -35.21
C TYR A 474 -17.67 29.82 -36.70
N ASN A 475 -17.22 30.96 -37.20
CA ASN A 475 -16.93 31.21 -38.59
C ASN A 475 -15.50 30.86 -39.01
N LEU A 476 -15.26 30.80 -40.32
CA LEU A 476 -13.93 30.63 -40.89
C LEU A 476 -12.98 31.80 -40.64
N ASP A 477 -13.53 33.01 -40.54
CA ASP A 477 -12.76 34.23 -40.22
C ASP A 477 -12.30 34.30 -38.78
N GLY A 478 -12.65 33.31 -37.97
CA GLY A 478 -12.28 33.27 -36.55
C GLY A 478 -13.23 34.00 -35.62
N THR A 479 -14.42 34.38 -36.11
CA THR A 479 -15.42 35.12 -35.32
C THR A 479 -16.59 34.22 -34.89
N PHE A 480 -17.19 34.52 -33.76
CA PHE A 480 -18.46 33.96 -33.35
C PHE A 480 -19.61 34.81 -33.83
N THR A 481 -20.66 34.17 -34.31
CA THR A 481 -21.84 34.88 -34.88
C THR A 481 -23.12 34.14 -34.53
N GLY A 482 -24.22 34.89 -34.49
CA GLY A 482 -25.56 34.32 -34.48
C GLY A 482 -26.10 33.84 -33.13
N ILE A 483 -25.42 34.07 -32.00
CA ILE A 483 -26.02 33.78 -30.68
C ILE A 483 -27.37 34.50 -30.55
N LYS A 484 -28.37 33.82 -30.03
CA LYS A 484 -29.76 34.27 -29.90
C LYS A 484 -30.51 34.52 -31.20
N SER A 485 -29.83 34.48 -32.36
CA SER A 485 -30.45 34.69 -33.67
C SER A 485 -30.44 33.46 -34.58
N ASP A 486 -29.42 32.61 -34.51
CA ASP A 486 -29.24 31.44 -35.38
C ASP A 486 -28.95 30.19 -34.56
N GLY A 487 -29.66 29.09 -34.84
CA GLY A 487 -29.28 27.74 -34.46
C GLY A 487 -28.74 26.99 -35.67
N VAL A 488 -27.52 26.47 -35.59
CA VAL A 488 -26.84 25.85 -36.74
C VAL A 488 -26.37 24.44 -36.35
N TRP A 489 -26.69 23.46 -37.19
CA TRP A 489 -26.38 22.04 -36.95
C TRP A 489 -25.71 21.38 -38.12
N TRP A 490 -24.67 20.61 -37.84
CA TRP A 490 -24.02 19.76 -38.83
C TRP A 490 -24.96 18.67 -39.40
N SER A 491 -24.76 18.33 -40.65
CA SER A 491 -25.13 17.04 -41.24
C SER A 491 -23.87 16.20 -41.39
N SER A 492 -23.95 14.90 -41.27
CA SER A 492 -22.81 13.99 -41.51
C SER A 492 -22.49 13.78 -43.00
N THR A 493 -23.30 14.31 -43.92
CA THR A 493 -23.13 14.16 -45.35
C THR A 493 -22.20 15.23 -45.91
N PRO A 494 -21.07 14.86 -46.56
CA PRO A 494 -20.26 15.81 -47.33
C PRO A 494 -21.06 16.37 -48.49
N ALA A 495 -20.97 17.68 -48.70
CA ALA A 495 -21.69 18.34 -49.83
C ALA A 495 -21.12 17.95 -51.19
N ILE A 496 -19.83 17.70 -51.26
CA ILE A 496 -19.11 17.17 -52.43
C ILE A 496 -18.26 15.98 -51.91
N PRO A 497 -18.33 14.79 -52.53
CA PRO A 497 -17.53 13.65 -52.13
C PRO A 497 -16.02 13.96 -52.08
N ASN A 498 -15.33 13.45 -51.07
CA ASN A 498 -13.90 13.64 -50.84
C ASN A 498 -13.45 15.10 -50.64
N THR A 499 -14.35 15.98 -50.22
CA THR A 499 -14.05 17.36 -49.83
C THR A 499 -14.41 17.62 -48.37
N ASN A 500 -13.89 18.71 -47.83
CA ASN A 500 -14.25 19.22 -46.50
C ASN A 500 -15.49 20.15 -46.56
N LEU A 501 -16.32 20.05 -47.55
CA LEU A 501 -17.57 20.78 -47.70
C LEU A 501 -18.72 19.90 -47.21
N ALA A 502 -19.50 20.39 -46.27
CA ALA A 502 -20.57 19.64 -45.64
C ALA A 502 -21.91 20.36 -45.72
N TYR A 503 -22.98 19.56 -45.76
CA TYR A 503 -24.30 20.13 -45.54
C TYR A 503 -24.48 20.48 -44.08
N TYR A 504 -25.20 21.57 -43.81
CA TYR A 504 -25.69 21.94 -42.49
C TYR A 504 -27.10 22.49 -42.53
N ARG A 505 -27.76 22.57 -41.40
CA ARG A 505 -29.07 23.21 -41.25
C ARG A 505 -28.95 24.43 -40.37
N LYS A 506 -29.77 25.48 -40.68
CA LYS A 506 -29.87 26.66 -39.87
C LYS A 506 -31.34 27.07 -39.68
N LEU A 507 -31.69 27.34 -38.43
CA LEU A 507 -32.92 28.06 -38.02
C LEU A 507 -32.54 29.50 -37.72
N ASN A 508 -33.39 30.46 -38.10
CA ASN A 508 -33.15 31.88 -37.84
C ASN A 508 -34.36 32.53 -37.15
N TYR A 509 -34.09 33.51 -36.31
CA TYR A 509 -35.13 34.19 -35.50
C TYR A 509 -36.19 34.89 -36.35
N SER A 510 -35.87 35.37 -37.53
CA SER A 510 -36.76 36.13 -38.41
C SER A 510 -37.43 35.29 -39.51
N ASN A 511 -37.04 33.99 -39.68
CA ASN A 511 -37.53 33.12 -40.75
C ASN A 511 -38.35 31.93 -40.21
N ARG A 512 -39.43 31.59 -40.91
CA ARG A 512 -40.30 30.43 -40.58
C ARG A 512 -39.81 29.11 -41.21
N GLY A 513 -38.94 29.22 -42.24
CA GLY A 513 -38.34 28.07 -42.90
C GLY A 513 -37.08 27.57 -42.22
N ILE A 514 -36.49 26.55 -42.81
CA ILE A 514 -35.18 26.01 -42.41
C ILE A 514 -34.19 26.17 -43.57
N TYR A 515 -33.01 26.69 -43.26
CA TYR A 515 -31.94 26.84 -44.25
C TYR A 515 -31.20 25.53 -44.47
N ARG A 516 -30.93 25.19 -45.72
CA ARG A 516 -30.02 24.11 -46.14
C ARG A 516 -28.86 24.75 -46.89
N SER A 517 -27.62 24.49 -46.46
CA SER A 517 -26.42 25.09 -47.05
C SER A 517 -26.26 24.72 -48.52
N MET A 518 -25.63 25.63 -49.25
CA MET A 518 -25.14 25.34 -50.62
C MET A 518 -23.85 24.50 -50.55
N PRO A 519 -23.61 23.66 -51.61
CA PRO A 519 -22.39 22.84 -51.67
C PRO A 519 -21.09 23.66 -51.73
N TYR A 520 -21.16 24.94 -52.04
CA TYR A 520 -20.00 25.82 -52.25
C TYR A 520 -19.69 26.76 -51.07
N GLY A 521 -20.47 26.67 -50.02
CA GLY A 521 -20.38 27.64 -48.92
C GLY A 521 -20.14 27.03 -47.58
N GLN A 522 -18.91 27.09 -47.08
CA GLN A 522 -18.51 26.78 -45.72
C GLN A 522 -18.20 25.31 -45.35
N MET A 523 -17.30 25.15 -45.02
CA MET A 523 -16.04 24.49 -44.84
C MET A 523 -15.81 23.88 -43.47
N ALA A 524 -14.99 22.88 -43.46
CA ALA A 524 -14.43 22.19 -42.31
C ALA A 524 -13.84 23.08 -41.20
N GLY A 525 -13.56 24.36 -41.50
CA GLY A 525 -13.07 25.31 -40.52
C GLY A 525 -14.15 26.01 -39.67
N GLY A 526 -15.45 25.78 -39.93
CA GLY A 526 -16.54 26.29 -39.08
C GLY A 526 -16.75 25.41 -37.86
N GLY A 527 -17.41 25.98 -36.82
CA GLY A 527 -17.86 25.25 -35.63
C GLY A 527 -19.36 25.34 -35.50
N PHE A 528 -20.09 24.22 -35.56
CA PHE A 528 -21.54 24.17 -35.42
C PHE A 528 -21.98 23.17 -34.36
N SER A 529 -23.20 23.32 -33.87
CA SER A 529 -23.80 22.37 -32.96
C SER A 529 -24.00 20.99 -33.59
N VAL A 530 -24.08 19.98 -32.78
CA VAL A 530 -24.45 18.62 -33.15
C VAL A 530 -25.75 18.26 -32.46
N ARG A 531 -26.64 17.57 -33.18
CA ARG A 531 -27.85 16.97 -32.65
C ARG A 531 -27.95 15.54 -33.14
N CYS A 532 -28.01 14.59 -32.18
CA CYS A 532 -27.94 13.19 -32.55
C CYS A 532 -29.32 12.60 -32.89
N LEU A 533 -29.32 11.68 -33.83
CA LEU A 533 -30.43 10.87 -34.30
C LEU A 533 -30.20 9.41 -33.93
N LYS A 534 -31.24 8.68 -33.54
CA LYS A 534 -31.16 7.27 -33.22
C LYS A 534 -30.93 6.44 -34.46
N ASP A 535 -30.08 5.39 -34.38
CA ASP A 535 -29.74 4.45 -35.45
C ASP A 535 -30.95 3.62 -35.90
#